data_499a07dcac0bd505191a50dfcb37e7b2
#
_entry.id   499a07dcac0bd505191a50dfcb37e7b2
#
_cell.length_a   1.000
_cell.length_b   1.000
_cell.length_c   1.000
_cell.angle_alpha   90.00
_cell.angle_beta   90.00
_cell.angle_gamma   90.00
#
_symmetry.space_group_name_H-M   'P 1'
#
loop_
_entity.id
_entity.type
_entity.pdbx_description
1 polymer ?
#
loop_
_entity_poly.entity_id
_entity_poly.type
_entity_poly.pdbx_seq_one_letter_code
_entity_poly.pdbx_strand_id
1 'polypeptide(L)'
;MKVTAFVDVLSHWCLASLPALDALRATLADDVALEVVIAPLGDGAPVGYTNAAEAWFYTRGTLAYGTVLDPSWCEDETTSTWHANAAVAAAVALGADSIALTRCVSRAGMVDGQLL
;
A
#
# COMPACT_ATOMS: atom_id res chain seq x y z
N MET A 1 21.94 -12.64 -3.97
CA MET A 1 21.22 -11.72 -4.90
C MET A 1 20.12 -11.00 -4.13
N LYS A 2 19.71 -9.78 -4.54
CA LYS A 2 18.63 -9.03 -3.87
C LYS A 2 17.55 -8.65 -4.89
N VAL A 3 16.28 -8.84 -4.51
CA VAL A 3 15.11 -8.37 -5.23
C VAL A 3 14.51 -7.25 -4.40
N THR A 4 14.27 -6.08 -5.01
CA THR A 4 13.68 -4.93 -4.30
C THR A 4 12.30 -4.64 -4.87
N ALA A 5 11.29 -4.61 -4.00
CA ALA A 5 9.93 -4.17 -4.30
C ALA A 5 9.69 -2.78 -3.70
N PHE A 6 9.23 -1.84 -4.51
CA PHE A 6 8.82 -0.51 -4.05
C PHE A 6 7.31 -0.50 -3.83
N VAL A 7 6.88 -0.05 -2.67
CA VAL A 7 5.47 -0.13 -2.24
C VAL A 7 5.03 1.20 -1.64
N ASP A 8 3.93 1.73 -2.14
CA ASP A 8 3.16 2.78 -1.47
C ASP A 8 2.05 2.12 -0.64
N VAL A 9 2.01 2.44 0.65
CA VAL A 9 1.09 1.82 1.63
C VAL A 9 -0.38 2.07 1.29
N LEU A 10 -0.71 3.22 0.70
CA LEU A 10 -2.07 3.59 0.31
C LEU A 10 -2.33 3.46 -1.20
N SER A 11 -1.51 2.69 -1.90
CA SER A 11 -1.79 2.29 -3.28
C SER A 11 -2.60 1.00 -3.32
N HIS A 12 -3.79 1.04 -3.92
CA HIS A 12 -4.62 -0.17 -4.09
C HIS A 12 -3.94 -1.23 -4.98
N TRP A 13 -3.10 -0.82 -5.93
CA TRP A 13 -2.27 -1.74 -6.71
C TRP A 13 -1.24 -2.47 -5.86
N CYS A 14 -0.62 -1.75 -4.91
CA CYS A 14 0.30 -2.36 -3.96
C CYS A 14 -0.45 -3.33 -3.04
N LEU A 15 -1.60 -2.94 -2.48
CA LEU A 15 -2.43 -3.83 -1.67
C LEU A 15 -2.77 -5.13 -2.43
N ALA A 16 -3.17 -5.01 -3.70
CA ALA A 16 -3.49 -6.15 -4.55
C ALA A 16 -2.29 -7.06 -4.83
N SER A 17 -1.08 -6.51 -4.85
CA SER A 17 0.16 -7.28 -5.11
C SER A 17 0.76 -7.95 -3.88
N LEU A 18 0.32 -7.63 -2.65
CA LEU A 18 0.88 -8.19 -1.42
C LEU A 18 0.84 -9.73 -1.36
N PRO A 19 -0.23 -10.42 -1.80
CA PRO A 19 -0.22 -11.89 -1.85
C PRO A 19 0.86 -12.44 -2.79
N ALA A 20 1.13 -11.77 -3.91
CA ALA A 20 2.19 -12.17 -4.83
C ALA A 20 3.59 -11.94 -4.23
N LEU A 21 3.78 -10.87 -3.46
CA LEU A 21 5.03 -10.64 -2.72
C LEU A 21 5.25 -11.70 -1.63
N ASP A 22 4.20 -12.13 -0.92
CA ASP A 22 4.30 -13.24 0.03
C ASP A 22 4.70 -14.56 -0.66
N ALA A 23 4.04 -14.86 -1.79
CA ALA A 23 4.36 -16.06 -2.56
C ALA A 23 5.80 -15.99 -3.11
N LEU A 24 6.22 -14.83 -3.61
CA LEU A 24 7.59 -14.62 -4.06
C LEU A 24 8.58 -14.87 -2.90
N ARG A 25 8.35 -14.26 -1.73
CA ARG A 25 9.20 -14.45 -0.55
C ARG A 25 9.34 -15.93 -0.16
N ALA A 26 8.24 -16.68 -0.25
CA ALA A 26 8.24 -18.10 0.09
C ALA A 26 8.94 -19.00 -0.95
N THR A 27 9.17 -18.50 -2.17
CA THR A 27 9.77 -19.27 -3.28
C THR A 27 11.19 -18.86 -3.60
N LEU A 28 11.70 -17.77 -3.03
CA LEU A 28 13.07 -17.34 -3.23
C LEU A 28 14.04 -18.36 -2.60
N ALA A 29 15.16 -18.60 -3.29
CA ALA A 29 16.25 -19.38 -2.74
C ALA A 29 16.89 -18.66 -1.54
N ASP A 30 17.53 -19.43 -0.64
CA ASP A 30 18.08 -18.91 0.62
C ASP A 30 19.14 -17.80 0.43
N ASP A 31 19.78 -17.75 -0.74
CA ASP A 31 20.77 -16.73 -1.09
C ASP A 31 20.16 -15.46 -1.74
N VAL A 32 18.83 -15.42 -1.87
CA VAL A 32 18.10 -14.31 -2.46
C VAL A 32 17.23 -13.62 -1.42
N ALA A 33 17.54 -12.37 -1.09
CA ALA A 33 16.74 -11.54 -0.18
C ALA A 33 15.67 -10.74 -0.93
N LEU A 34 14.45 -10.75 -0.42
CA LEU A 34 13.41 -9.79 -0.81
C LEU A 34 13.45 -8.60 0.16
N GLU A 35 13.72 -7.42 -0.39
CA GLU A 35 13.63 -6.15 0.31
C GLU A 35 12.37 -5.41 -0.13
N VAL A 36 11.55 -4.97 0.81
CA VAL A 36 10.41 -4.08 0.54
C VAL A 36 10.78 -2.68 0.99
N VAL A 37 10.79 -1.75 0.05
CA VAL A 37 11.08 -0.33 0.28
C VAL A 37 9.76 0.43 0.23
N ILE A 38 9.44 1.15 1.30
CA ILE A 38 8.28 2.02 1.34
C ILE A 38 8.61 3.30 0.56
N ALA A 39 7.87 3.54 -0.49
CA ALA A 39 8.09 4.64 -1.42
C ALA A 39 6.75 5.25 -1.82
N PRO A 40 6.36 6.40 -1.21
CA PRO A 40 5.12 7.07 -1.57
C PRO A 40 5.14 7.53 -3.03
N LEU A 41 3.99 7.43 -3.70
CA LEU A 41 3.82 7.97 -5.04
C LEU A 41 3.84 9.51 -5.00
N GLY A 42 4.64 10.11 -5.87
CA GLY A 42 4.79 11.56 -5.95
C GLY A 42 5.33 12.16 -4.64
N ASP A 43 4.69 13.22 -4.19
CA ASP A 43 5.00 13.93 -2.94
C ASP A 43 4.13 13.48 -1.75
N GLY A 44 3.38 12.40 -1.93
CA GLY A 44 2.44 11.88 -0.93
C GLY A 44 1.08 12.57 -0.95
N ALA A 45 0.87 13.57 -1.80
CA ALA A 45 -0.47 14.08 -2.08
C ALA A 45 -1.30 13.02 -2.83
N PRO A 46 -2.62 13.00 -2.68
CA PRO A 46 -3.49 12.21 -3.54
C PRO A 46 -3.12 12.50 -4.99
N VAL A 47 -2.91 11.47 -5.80
CA VAL A 47 -2.28 11.55 -7.12
C VAL A 47 -3.15 12.34 -8.11
N GLY A 48 -3.33 13.65 -7.89
CA GLY A 48 -3.89 14.61 -8.84
C GLY A 48 -5.30 14.32 -9.37
N TYR A 49 -6.01 13.39 -8.77
CA TYR A 49 -7.33 12.98 -9.18
C TYR A 49 -8.41 13.70 -8.36
N THR A 50 -9.51 14.03 -9.01
CA THR A 50 -10.72 14.44 -8.29
C THR A 50 -11.27 13.27 -7.48
N ASN A 51 -11.98 13.54 -6.39
CA ASN A 51 -12.63 12.49 -5.57
C ASN A 51 -13.48 11.53 -6.42
N ALA A 52 -14.10 12.01 -7.50
CA ALA A 52 -14.85 11.18 -8.42
C ALA A 52 -13.96 10.21 -9.21
N ALA A 53 -12.77 10.64 -9.60
CA ALA A 53 -11.81 9.78 -10.29
C ALA A 53 -11.22 8.71 -9.34
N GLU A 54 -10.93 9.09 -8.09
CA GLU A 54 -10.49 8.15 -7.06
C GLU A 54 -11.58 7.10 -6.78
N ALA A 55 -12.81 7.50 -6.57
CA ALA A 55 -13.94 6.59 -6.37
C ALA A 55 -14.10 5.61 -7.55
N TRP A 56 -13.88 6.08 -8.78
CA TRP A 56 -13.89 5.22 -9.96
C TRP A 56 -12.74 4.20 -9.95
N PHE A 57 -11.53 4.63 -9.58
CA PHE A 57 -10.38 3.72 -9.46
C PHE A 57 -10.61 2.67 -8.38
N TYR A 58 -11.22 3.03 -7.24
CA TYR A 58 -11.56 2.11 -6.17
C TYR A 58 -12.60 1.08 -6.63
N THR A 59 -13.65 1.52 -7.33
CA THR A 59 -14.66 0.62 -7.90
C THR A 59 -14.01 -0.37 -8.86
N ARG A 60 -13.14 0.09 -9.73
CA ARG A 60 -12.39 -0.76 -10.66
C ARG A 60 -11.44 -1.72 -9.94
N GLY A 61 -10.76 -1.24 -8.90
CA GLY A 61 -9.92 -2.06 -8.03
C GLY A 61 -10.70 -3.20 -7.40
N THR A 62 -11.89 -2.91 -6.88
CA THR A 62 -12.82 -3.91 -6.33
C THR A 62 -13.15 -5.01 -7.36
N LEU A 63 -13.48 -4.63 -8.59
CA LEU A 63 -13.78 -5.60 -9.66
C LEU A 63 -12.57 -6.46 -10.01
N ALA A 64 -11.37 -5.89 -9.99
CA ALA A 64 -10.15 -6.61 -10.34
C ALA A 64 -9.67 -7.56 -9.25
N TYR A 65 -9.89 -7.23 -7.97
CA TYR A 65 -9.26 -7.94 -6.84
C TYR A 65 -10.26 -8.61 -5.90
N GLY A 66 -11.56 -8.44 -6.13
CA GLY A 66 -12.61 -9.04 -5.29
C GLY A 66 -12.68 -8.46 -3.87
N THR A 67 -11.95 -7.37 -3.59
CA THR A 67 -11.97 -6.67 -2.31
C THR A 67 -12.67 -5.34 -2.49
N VAL A 68 -13.70 -5.08 -1.72
CA VAL A 68 -14.37 -3.78 -1.70
C VAL A 68 -13.43 -2.77 -1.05
N LEU A 69 -13.15 -1.70 -1.77
CA LEU A 69 -12.33 -0.59 -1.29
C LEU A 69 -13.22 0.57 -0.88
N ASP A 70 -12.89 1.19 0.25
CA ASP A 70 -13.57 2.36 0.78
C ASP A 70 -12.74 3.62 0.47
N PRO A 71 -13.27 4.60 -0.30
CA PRO A 71 -12.54 5.81 -0.65
C PRO A 71 -12.49 6.86 0.47
N SER A 72 -13.13 6.63 1.61
CA SER A 72 -13.29 7.64 2.67
C SER A 72 -11.97 8.24 3.15
N TRP A 73 -10.88 7.47 3.10
CA TRP A 73 -9.55 7.96 3.48
C TRP A 73 -9.03 9.10 2.59
N CYS A 74 -9.53 9.24 1.36
CA CYS A 74 -9.09 10.26 0.40
C CYS A 74 -10.18 11.31 0.08
N GLU A 75 -11.30 11.32 0.81
CA GLU A 75 -12.37 12.32 0.61
C GLU A 75 -11.99 13.72 1.11
N ASP A 76 -11.07 13.80 2.08
CA ASP A 76 -10.51 15.06 2.54
C ASP A 76 -9.35 15.49 1.65
N GLU A 77 -9.45 16.67 1.03
CA GLU A 77 -8.40 17.26 0.17
C GLU A 77 -7.06 17.45 0.90
N THR A 78 -7.08 17.45 2.24
CA THR A 78 -5.86 17.55 3.07
C THR A 78 -5.19 16.22 3.33
N THR A 79 -5.80 15.10 2.95
CA THR A 79 -5.29 13.76 3.21
C THR A 79 -4.01 13.52 2.42
N SER A 80 -2.98 13.09 3.11
CA SER A 80 -1.68 12.75 2.53
C SER A 80 -1.31 11.30 2.84
N THR A 81 -0.82 10.60 1.85
CA THR A 81 -0.28 9.24 2.03
C THR A 81 1.05 9.25 2.77
N TRP A 82 1.68 10.42 2.93
CA TRP A 82 3.01 10.59 3.49
C TRP A 82 3.12 10.05 4.92
N HIS A 83 2.16 10.37 5.78
CA HIS A 83 2.21 9.97 7.19
C HIS A 83 2.14 8.45 7.35
N ALA A 84 1.23 7.78 6.66
CA ALA A 84 1.10 6.33 6.68
C ALA A 84 2.38 5.65 6.14
N ASN A 85 2.90 6.12 5.01
CA ASN A 85 4.16 5.62 4.45
C ASN A 85 5.35 5.83 5.40
N ALA A 86 5.49 7.02 5.99
CA ALA A 86 6.57 7.33 6.93
C ALA A 86 6.50 6.46 8.20
N ALA A 87 5.29 6.26 8.75
CA ALA A 87 5.09 5.43 9.93
C ALA A 87 5.47 3.96 9.65
N VAL A 88 5.04 3.41 8.52
CA VAL A 88 5.40 2.04 8.11
C VAL A 88 6.90 1.94 7.86
N ALA A 89 7.51 2.89 7.15
CA ALA A 89 8.94 2.89 6.89
C ALA A 89 9.75 2.91 8.20
N ALA A 90 9.36 3.75 9.17
CA ALA A 90 10.00 3.81 10.47
C ALA A 90 9.89 2.49 11.24
N ALA A 91 8.71 1.86 11.27
CA ALA A 91 8.50 0.58 11.93
C ALA A 91 9.31 -0.55 11.26
N VAL A 92 9.40 -0.56 9.93
CA VAL A 92 10.23 -1.52 9.19
C VAL A 92 11.72 -1.32 9.53
N ALA A 93 12.18 -0.08 9.65
CA ALA A 93 13.55 0.21 10.08
C ALA A 93 13.85 -0.28 11.52
N LEU A 94 12.81 -0.42 12.36
CA LEU A 94 12.89 -1.00 13.70
C LEU A 94 12.69 -2.53 13.72
N GLY A 95 12.57 -3.18 12.57
CA GLY A 95 12.51 -4.63 12.44
C GLY A 95 11.10 -5.22 12.26
N ALA A 96 10.08 -4.39 12.03
CA ALA A 96 8.75 -4.90 11.70
C ALA A 96 8.75 -5.61 10.32
N ASP A 97 7.89 -6.63 10.18
CA ASP A 97 7.66 -7.28 8.87
C ASP A 97 6.97 -6.29 7.92
N SER A 98 7.69 -5.91 6.87
CA SER A 98 7.27 -4.89 5.91
C SER A 98 5.97 -5.26 5.17
N ILE A 99 5.81 -6.52 4.75
CA ILE A 99 4.62 -6.98 4.02
C ILE A 99 3.41 -7.05 4.96
N ALA A 100 3.58 -7.62 6.14
CA ALA A 100 2.51 -7.76 7.12
C ALA A 100 2.01 -6.38 7.59
N LEU A 101 2.94 -5.46 7.89
CA LEU A 101 2.58 -4.12 8.35
C LEU A 101 1.94 -3.29 7.22
N THR A 102 2.50 -3.33 6.00
CA THR A 102 1.88 -2.68 4.84
C THR A 102 0.45 -3.18 4.65
N ARG A 103 0.22 -4.49 4.70
CA ARG A 103 -1.12 -5.08 4.58
C ARG A 103 -2.07 -4.54 5.65
N CYS A 104 -1.63 -4.48 6.90
CA CYS A 104 -2.43 -3.99 8.01
C CYS A 104 -2.88 -2.53 7.78
N VAL A 105 -1.94 -1.65 7.50
CA VAL A 105 -2.21 -0.22 7.30
C VAL A 105 -3.01 0.03 6.02
N SER A 106 -2.65 -0.63 4.92
CA SER A 106 -3.40 -0.54 3.66
C SER A 106 -4.86 -0.97 3.81
N ARG A 107 -5.12 -2.04 4.57
CA ARG A 107 -6.50 -2.47 4.83
C ARG A 107 -7.24 -1.48 5.70
N ALA A 108 -6.62 -1.00 6.78
CA ALA A 108 -7.24 -0.01 7.66
C ALA A 108 -7.70 1.24 6.89
N GLY A 109 -6.85 1.78 6.00
CA GLY A 109 -7.21 2.93 5.17
C GLY A 109 -8.18 2.56 4.04
N MET A 110 -7.79 1.65 3.17
CA MET A 110 -8.46 1.44 1.88
C MET A 110 -9.62 0.43 1.92
N VAL A 111 -9.74 -0.40 2.94
CA VAL A 111 -10.84 -1.37 3.07
C VAL A 111 -11.78 -0.96 4.19
N ASP A 112 -11.23 -0.53 5.32
CA ASP A 112 -12.02 -0.19 6.51
C ASP A 112 -12.32 1.32 6.58
N GLY A 113 -11.85 2.13 5.63
CA GLY A 113 -12.12 3.56 5.50
C GLY A 113 -11.58 4.43 6.65
N GLN A 114 -10.56 3.94 7.37
CA GLN A 114 -9.99 4.70 8.49
C GLN A 114 -9.10 5.83 7.97
N LEU A 115 -9.24 7.00 8.57
CA LEU A 115 -8.29 8.11 8.38
C LEU A 115 -6.97 7.75 9.06
N LEU A 116 -5.87 7.83 8.31
CA LEU A 116 -4.54 7.41 8.75
C LEU A 116 -3.58 8.58 8.86
#